data_8d61fc009ba939e0d7f03c080f6cc898
#
_entry.id   8d61fc009ba939e0d7f03c080f6cc898
#
_cell.length_a   1.000
_cell.length_b   1.000
_cell.length_c   1.000
_cell.angle_alpha   90.00
_cell.angle_beta   90.00
_cell.angle_gamma   90.00
#
_symmetry.space_group_name_H-M   'P 1'
#
loop_
_entity.id
_entity.type
_entity.pdbx_description
1 polymer ?
#
loop_
_entity_poly.entity_id
_entity_poly.type
_entity_poly.pdbx_seq_one_letter_code
_entity_poly.pdbx_strand_id
1 'polypeptide(L)'
;MSFLSPDRPPVVSRLAVFNWSWAGLVPFFLFAFLFLIAPIFYLLNGAFQTPDGRYSLDTMRGLFAPEILSSFSLSIRLSLASAGMGAVFGLILAYALIQGGLPSWVRRAFMTFSGVASNFAGVPLAFAFIATLGRLGLVTLVLRDFLGINIYAAGFSLFSFLGLSLTYLYFQLPLMILMITPALEGLRPEWREAAESL
;
A
#
# COMPACT_ATOMS: atom_id res chain seq x y z
N MET A 1 54.04 -50.67 -32.40
CA MET A 1 54.00 -49.21 -32.12
C MET A 1 52.78 -48.64 -32.84
N SER A 2 51.62 -48.56 -32.16
CA SER A 2 50.39 -48.03 -32.72
C SER A 2 50.14 -46.67 -32.03
N PHE A 3 50.17 -45.62 -32.78
CA PHE A 3 49.88 -44.24 -32.31
C PHE A 3 48.37 -44.10 -32.11
N LEU A 4 47.92 -43.95 -30.89
CA LEU A 4 46.57 -43.57 -30.51
C LEU A 4 46.39 -42.10 -30.85
N SER A 5 45.45 -41.79 -31.75
CA SER A 5 45.00 -40.42 -32.00
C SER A 5 44.14 -39.92 -30.84
N PRO A 6 44.31 -38.66 -30.34
CA PRO A 6 43.47 -38.15 -29.27
C PRO A 6 42.09 -37.80 -29.87
N ASP A 7 41.07 -38.47 -29.33
CA ASP A 7 39.64 -38.11 -29.58
C ASP A 7 39.39 -36.63 -29.24
N ARG A 8 39.07 -35.86 -30.24
CA ARG A 8 38.55 -34.51 -30.03
C ARG A 8 37.10 -34.62 -29.52
N PRO A 9 36.77 -34.00 -28.39
CA PRO A 9 35.39 -34.00 -27.94
C PRO A 9 34.51 -33.28 -28.99
N PRO A 10 33.25 -33.73 -29.18
CA PRO A 10 32.35 -33.12 -30.15
C PRO A 10 32.10 -31.66 -29.77
N VAL A 11 32.30 -30.75 -30.73
CA VAL A 11 31.90 -29.37 -30.60
C VAL A 11 30.38 -29.36 -30.55
N VAL A 12 29.84 -29.38 -29.34
CA VAL A 12 28.39 -29.14 -29.12
C VAL A 12 28.15 -27.72 -29.54
N SER A 13 27.63 -27.55 -30.74
CA SER A 13 27.09 -26.29 -31.23
C SER A 13 26.06 -25.82 -30.16
N ARG A 14 26.38 -24.75 -29.47
CA ARG A 14 25.42 -24.02 -28.64
C ARG A 14 24.39 -23.41 -29.59
N LEU A 15 23.47 -24.24 -30.10
CA LEU A 15 22.23 -23.73 -30.61
C LEU A 15 21.60 -23.02 -29.42
N ALA A 16 21.40 -21.71 -29.53
CA ALA A 16 20.71 -20.91 -28.55
C ALA A 16 19.34 -21.56 -28.33
N VAL A 17 19.23 -22.35 -27.27
CA VAL A 17 17.96 -22.88 -26.81
C VAL A 17 17.20 -21.64 -26.37
N PHE A 18 16.37 -21.15 -27.29
CA PHE A 18 15.38 -20.10 -26.96
C PHE A 18 14.57 -20.67 -25.81
N ASN A 19 14.84 -20.17 -24.61
CA ASN A 19 14.22 -20.65 -23.38
C ASN A 19 12.73 -20.36 -23.46
N TRP A 20 11.93 -21.34 -23.84
CA TRP A 20 10.47 -21.27 -23.86
C TRP A 20 9.89 -20.95 -22.47
N SER A 21 10.71 -21.00 -21.42
CA SER A 21 10.32 -20.57 -20.07
C SER A 21 9.80 -19.12 -20.01
N TRP A 22 10.27 -18.25 -20.91
CA TRP A 22 9.78 -16.87 -21.02
C TRP A 22 8.40 -16.78 -21.67
N ALA A 23 8.01 -17.78 -22.48
CA ALA A 23 6.70 -17.79 -23.14
C ALA A 23 5.55 -17.81 -22.11
N GLY A 24 5.75 -18.45 -20.96
CA GLY A 24 4.78 -18.45 -19.87
C GLY A 24 4.56 -17.08 -19.21
N LEU A 25 5.55 -16.18 -19.32
CA LEU A 25 5.46 -14.82 -18.77
C LEU A 25 4.81 -13.83 -19.74
N VAL A 26 4.75 -14.15 -21.03
CA VAL A 26 4.20 -13.27 -22.09
C VAL A 26 2.78 -12.82 -21.77
N PRO A 27 1.83 -13.68 -21.41
CA PRO A 27 0.46 -13.26 -21.09
C PRO A 27 0.43 -12.25 -19.93
N PHE A 28 1.25 -12.46 -18.91
CA PHE A 28 1.36 -11.55 -17.76
C PHE A 28 1.91 -10.18 -18.18
N PHE A 29 3.02 -10.15 -18.92
CA PHE A 29 3.60 -8.89 -19.38
C PHE A 29 2.71 -8.17 -20.38
N LEU A 30 2.01 -8.90 -21.26
CA LEU A 30 1.03 -8.32 -22.16
C LEU A 30 -0.12 -7.66 -21.42
N PHE A 31 -0.66 -8.36 -20.41
CA PHE A 31 -1.69 -7.80 -19.54
C PHE A 31 -1.18 -6.56 -18.79
N ALA A 32 -0.03 -6.64 -18.16
CA ALA A 32 0.58 -5.52 -17.46
C ALA A 32 0.83 -4.33 -18.39
N PHE A 33 1.32 -4.57 -19.59
CA PHE A 33 1.54 -3.52 -20.57
C PHE A 33 0.22 -2.85 -20.98
N LEU A 34 -0.79 -3.63 -21.37
CA LEU A 34 -2.06 -3.10 -21.85
C LEU A 34 -2.86 -2.37 -20.76
N PHE A 35 -2.86 -2.89 -19.53
CA PHE A 35 -3.73 -2.37 -18.48
C PHE A 35 -3.03 -1.45 -17.46
N LEU A 36 -1.71 -1.54 -17.30
CA LEU A 36 -0.95 -0.66 -16.42
C LEU A 36 -0.17 0.39 -17.20
N ILE A 37 0.61 -0.04 -18.19
CA ILE A 37 1.59 0.84 -18.84
C ILE A 37 0.94 1.69 -19.94
N ALA A 38 0.13 1.09 -20.81
CA ALA A 38 -0.51 1.83 -21.91
C ALA A 38 -1.40 3.00 -21.44
N PRO A 39 -2.24 2.86 -20.38
CA PRO A 39 -2.99 3.99 -19.84
C PRO A 39 -2.10 5.13 -19.33
N ILE A 40 -0.95 4.80 -18.72
CA ILE A 40 0.01 5.81 -18.24
C ILE A 40 0.55 6.63 -19.41
N PHE A 41 0.96 5.96 -20.49
CA PHE A 41 1.42 6.66 -21.70
C PHE A 41 0.33 7.51 -22.35
N TYR A 42 -0.91 7.01 -22.37
CA TYR A 42 -2.06 7.77 -22.86
C TYR A 42 -2.30 9.05 -22.04
N LEU A 43 -2.28 8.93 -20.71
CA LEU A 43 -2.44 10.07 -19.79
C LEU A 43 -1.29 11.06 -19.92
N LEU A 44 -0.04 10.57 -19.99
CA LEU A 44 1.13 11.44 -20.20
C LEU A 44 1.05 12.19 -21.52
N ASN A 45 0.67 11.52 -22.61
CA ASN A 45 0.48 12.18 -23.90
C ASN A 45 -0.64 13.23 -23.83
N GLY A 46 -1.77 12.88 -23.22
CA GLY A 46 -2.91 13.79 -23.03
C GLY A 46 -2.57 15.02 -22.17
N ALA A 47 -1.66 14.87 -21.19
CA ALA A 47 -1.21 15.99 -20.36
C ALA A 47 -0.51 17.12 -21.17
N PHE A 48 0.03 16.80 -22.34
CA PHE A 48 0.66 17.77 -23.24
C PHE A 48 -0.26 18.21 -24.39
N GLN A 49 -1.51 17.77 -24.42
CA GLN A 49 -2.46 18.14 -25.46
C GLN A 49 -3.50 19.11 -24.93
N THR A 50 -3.83 20.13 -25.71
CA THR A 50 -4.99 20.99 -25.51
C THR A 50 -6.27 20.29 -25.98
N PRO A 51 -7.48 20.75 -25.59
CA PRO A 51 -8.74 20.20 -26.09
C PRO A 51 -8.85 20.15 -27.62
N ASP A 52 -8.13 21.03 -28.31
CA ASP A 52 -8.08 21.09 -29.77
C ASP A 52 -7.07 20.11 -30.39
N GLY A 53 -6.45 19.25 -29.59
CA GLY A 53 -5.48 18.22 -30.04
C GLY A 53 -4.08 18.75 -30.38
N ARG A 54 -3.77 20.01 -30.06
CA ARG A 54 -2.44 20.60 -30.26
C ARG A 54 -1.56 20.36 -29.07
N TYR A 55 -0.28 20.08 -29.29
CA TYR A 55 0.68 19.98 -28.18
C TYR A 55 1.00 21.38 -27.62
N SER A 56 0.81 21.53 -26.31
CA SER A 56 1.05 22.76 -25.57
C SER A 56 1.50 22.45 -24.14
N LEU A 57 2.24 23.38 -23.54
CA LEU A 57 2.60 23.35 -22.12
C LEU A 57 1.57 24.10 -21.25
N ASP A 58 0.48 24.59 -21.81
CA ASP A 58 -0.51 25.38 -21.05
C ASP A 58 -1.20 24.52 -19.99
N THR A 59 -1.45 23.25 -20.28
CA THR A 59 -1.97 22.29 -19.29
C THR A 59 -0.99 22.13 -18.12
N MET A 60 0.33 22.11 -18.39
CA MET A 60 1.35 22.05 -17.37
C MET A 60 1.41 23.32 -16.51
N ARG A 61 1.18 24.48 -17.09
CA ARG A 61 1.07 25.75 -16.34
C ARG A 61 -0.13 25.72 -15.40
N GLY A 62 -1.21 25.07 -15.80
CA GLY A 62 -2.39 24.86 -14.96
C GLY A 62 -2.11 24.11 -13.66
N LEU A 63 -1.04 23.30 -13.58
CA LEU A 63 -0.64 22.61 -12.35
C LEU A 63 -0.26 23.57 -11.20
N PHE A 64 0.12 24.79 -11.53
CA PHE A 64 0.44 25.84 -10.56
C PHE A 64 -0.78 26.68 -10.14
N ALA A 65 -1.98 26.31 -10.59
CA ALA A 65 -3.20 26.95 -10.13
C ALA A 65 -3.36 26.76 -8.60
N PRO A 66 -3.82 27.81 -7.87
CA PRO A 66 -3.92 27.76 -6.40
C PRO A 66 -4.72 26.57 -5.88
N GLU A 67 -5.78 26.18 -6.59
CA GLU A 67 -6.66 25.06 -6.23
C GLU A 67 -5.89 23.73 -6.29
N ILE A 68 -5.06 23.55 -7.31
CA ILE A 68 -4.26 22.33 -7.50
C ILE A 68 -3.15 22.28 -6.45
N LEU A 69 -2.45 23.40 -6.22
CA LEU A 69 -1.41 23.48 -5.19
C LEU A 69 -1.97 23.24 -3.78
N SER A 70 -3.16 23.77 -3.48
CA SER A 70 -3.83 23.52 -2.19
C SER A 70 -4.19 22.03 -2.01
N SER A 71 -4.66 21.38 -3.07
CA SER A 71 -4.99 19.95 -3.08
C SER A 71 -3.74 19.08 -2.90
N PHE A 72 -2.62 19.42 -3.55
CA PHE A 72 -1.33 18.76 -3.34
C PHE A 72 -0.83 18.94 -1.89
N SER A 73 -0.89 20.17 -1.37
CA SER A 73 -0.49 20.46 0.00
C SER A 73 -1.31 19.65 1.02
N LEU A 74 -2.63 19.58 0.83
CA LEU A 74 -3.51 18.78 1.67
C LEU A 74 -3.16 17.30 1.58
N SER A 75 -2.95 16.77 0.37
CA SER A 75 -2.59 15.36 0.16
C SER A 75 -1.26 15.00 0.81
N ILE A 76 -0.24 15.85 0.68
CA ILE A 76 1.07 15.64 1.32
C ILE A 76 0.95 15.65 2.84
N ARG A 77 0.26 16.65 3.41
CA ARG A 77 0.05 16.74 4.86
C ARG A 77 -0.72 15.53 5.40
N LEU A 78 -1.77 15.11 4.70
CA LEU A 78 -2.57 13.95 5.06
C LEU A 78 -1.74 12.68 5.01
N SER A 79 -0.95 12.49 3.94
CA SER A 79 -0.07 11.32 3.78
C SER A 79 0.99 11.26 4.87
N LEU A 80 1.66 12.39 5.18
CA LEU A 80 2.67 12.44 6.24
C LEU A 80 2.06 12.19 7.62
N ALA A 81 0.92 12.80 7.92
CA ALA A 81 0.24 12.60 9.20
C ALA A 81 -0.22 11.15 9.37
N SER A 82 -0.91 10.59 8.36
CA SER A 82 -1.41 9.22 8.43
C SER A 82 -0.27 8.19 8.44
N ALA A 83 0.78 8.39 7.63
CA ALA A 83 1.94 7.50 7.62
C ALA A 83 2.71 7.56 8.96
N GLY A 84 2.91 8.76 9.52
CA GLY A 84 3.56 8.92 10.82
C GLY A 84 2.76 8.27 11.96
N MET A 85 1.46 8.52 12.02
CA MET A 85 0.59 7.86 12.99
C MET A 85 0.53 6.35 12.77
N GLY A 86 0.42 5.90 11.53
CA GLY A 86 0.43 4.48 11.17
C GLY A 86 1.72 3.78 11.59
N ALA A 87 2.88 4.41 11.36
CA ALA A 87 4.18 3.88 11.77
C ALA A 87 4.30 3.77 13.30
N VAL A 88 3.98 4.83 14.03
CA VAL A 88 4.09 4.86 15.50
C VAL A 88 3.11 3.86 16.14
N PHE A 89 1.83 3.97 15.83
CA PHE A 89 0.82 3.08 16.44
C PHE A 89 0.96 1.65 15.94
N GLY A 90 1.31 1.44 14.66
CA GLY A 90 1.55 0.12 14.10
C GLY A 90 2.75 -0.57 14.75
N LEU A 91 3.85 0.16 15.00
CA LEU A 91 5.00 -0.36 15.74
C LEU A 91 4.64 -0.74 17.18
N ILE A 92 3.93 0.13 17.89
CA ILE A 92 3.49 -0.14 19.27
C ILE A 92 2.61 -1.39 19.31
N LEU A 93 1.64 -1.50 18.39
CA LEU A 93 0.75 -2.66 18.31
C LEU A 93 1.51 -3.94 17.94
N ALA A 94 2.39 -3.90 16.94
CA ALA A 94 3.21 -5.04 16.55
C ALA A 94 4.12 -5.49 17.69
N TYR A 95 4.75 -4.55 18.39
CA TYR A 95 5.58 -4.84 19.57
C TYR A 95 4.76 -5.49 20.69
N ALA A 96 3.60 -4.95 21.00
CA ALA A 96 2.69 -5.52 22.01
C ALA A 96 2.21 -6.94 21.63
N LEU A 97 1.95 -7.19 20.36
CA LEU A 97 1.52 -8.50 19.86
C LEU A 97 2.63 -9.57 19.95
N ILE A 98 3.91 -9.17 19.78
CA ILE A 98 5.03 -10.11 19.69
C ILE A 98 5.72 -10.25 21.05
N GLN A 99 6.00 -9.14 21.71
CA GLN A 99 6.76 -9.08 22.96
C GLN A 99 5.88 -8.96 24.21
N GLY A 100 4.58 -8.62 24.05
CA GLY A 100 3.66 -8.35 25.15
C GLY A 100 3.12 -9.57 25.89
N GLY A 101 3.56 -10.79 25.59
CA GLY A 101 3.14 -12.02 26.28
C GLY A 101 1.63 -12.34 26.08
N LEU A 102 1.02 -11.83 25.03
CA LEU A 102 -0.40 -12.06 24.76
C LEU A 102 -0.70 -13.54 24.42
N PRO A 103 -1.89 -14.05 24.77
CA PRO A 103 -2.31 -15.38 24.39
C PRO A 103 -2.21 -15.61 22.88
N SER A 104 -1.81 -16.80 22.45
CA SER A 104 -1.58 -17.12 21.04
C SER A 104 -2.81 -16.96 20.15
N TRP A 105 -4.01 -17.07 20.72
CA TRP A 105 -5.24 -16.84 19.97
C TRP A 105 -5.47 -15.36 19.63
N VAL A 106 -5.10 -14.45 20.53
CA VAL A 106 -5.17 -12.98 20.30
C VAL A 106 -4.24 -12.62 19.15
N ARG A 107 -2.98 -13.07 19.23
CA ARG A 107 -2.01 -12.83 18.17
C ARG A 107 -2.51 -13.35 16.80
N ARG A 108 -3.01 -14.59 16.75
CA ARG A 108 -3.57 -15.16 15.52
C ARG A 108 -4.75 -14.35 14.98
N ALA A 109 -5.69 -13.95 15.87
CA ALA A 109 -6.83 -13.14 15.47
C ALA A 109 -6.41 -11.80 14.85
N PHE A 110 -5.45 -11.10 15.50
CA PHE A 110 -4.92 -9.84 14.97
C PHE A 110 -4.19 -10.02 13.65
N MET A 111 -3.36 -11.05 13.50
CA MET A 111 -2.65 -11.32 12.24
C MET A 111 -3.61 -11.66 11.10
N THR A 112 -4.63 -12.47 11.37
CA THR A 112 -5.67 -12.80 10.37
C THR A 112 -6.48 -11.56 10.00
N PHE A 113 -6.91 -10.78 10.99
CA PHE A 113 -7.61 -9.52 10.74
C PHE A 113 -6.75 -8.54 9.94
N SER A 114 -5.48 -8.40 10.30
CA SER A 114 -4.53 -7.54 9.58
C SER A 114 -4.37 -7.97 8.12
N GLY A 115 -4.30 -9.28 7.84
CA GLY A 115 -4.23 -9.80 6.48
C GLY A 115 -5.47 -9.48 5.65
N VAL A 116 -6.65 -9.51 6.24
CA VAL A 116 -7.89 -9.13 5.56
C VAL A 116 -7.99 -7.61 5.41
N ALA A 117 -7.80 -6.86 6.49
CA ALA A 117 -7.99 -5.42 6.52
C ALA A 117 -7.00 -4.67 5.63
N SER A 118 -5.73 -5.13 5.52
CA SER A 118 -4.73 -4.52 4.66
C SER A 118 -5.05 -4.63 3.16
N ASN A 119 -5.88 -5.62 2.77
CA ASN A 119 -6.36 -5.75 1.41
C ASN A 119 -7.67 -4.99 1.15
N PHE A 120 -8.31 -4.48 2.20
CA PHE A 120 -9.56 -3.74 2.10
C PHE A 120 -9.28 -2.24 1.99
N ALA A 121 -8.91 -1.80 0.80
CA ALA A 121 -8.49 -0.43 0.50
C ALA A 121 -9.25 0.13 -0.73
N GLY A 122 -9.01 1.39 -1.07
CA GLY A 122 -9.59 2.04 -2.24
C GLY A 122 -11.09 2.28 -2.14
N VAL A 123 -11.80 2.06 -3.24
CA VAL A 123 -13.24 2.35 -3.36
C VAL A 123 -14.09 1.57 -2.35
N PRO A 124 -13.91 0.25 -2.13
CA PRO A 124 -14.66 -0.48 -1.12
C PRO A 124 -14.51 0.09 0.29
N LEU A 125 -13.30 0.51 0.66
CA LEU A 125 -13.03 1.14 1.95
C LEU A 125 -13.77 2.48 2.08
N ALA A 126 -13.74 3.31 1.04
CA ALA A 126 -14.44 4.59 1.04
C ALA A 126 -15.95 4.40 1.24
N PHE A 127 -16.56 3.44 0.53
CA PHE A 127 -17.98 3.13 0.71
C PHE A 127 -18.29 2.60 2.11
N ALA A 128 -17.45 1.74 2.69
CA ALA A 128 -17.63 1.23 4.03
C ALA A 128 -17.62 2.37 5.07
N PHE A 129 -16.70 3.31 4.94
CA PHE A 129 -16.65 4.48 5.83
C PHE A 129 -17.82 5.44 5.63
N ILE A 130 -18.27 5.65 4.41
CA ILE A 130 -19.48 6.44 4.14
C ILE A 130 -20.71 5.77 4.74
N ALA A 131 -20.84 4.45 4.59
CA ALA A 131 -21.96 3.68 5.11
C ALA A 131 -21.97 3.59 6.65
N THR A 132 -20.81 3.67 7.29
CA THR A 132 -20.66 3.57 8.74
C THR A 132 -20.61 4.92 9.43
N LEU A 133 -19.73 5.83 9.00
CA LEU A 133 -19.43 7.10 9.64
C LEU A 133 -19.92 8.32 8.85
N GLY A 134 -20.55 8.14 7.69
CA GLY A 134 -21.19 9.21 6.94
C GLY A 134 -22.33 9.86 7.74
N ARG A 135 -22.92 10.97 7.24
CA ARG A 135 -24.01 11.67 7.93
C ARG A 135 -25.23 10.79 8.24
N LEU A 136 -25.52 9.84 7.35
CA LEU A 136 -26.57 8.82 7.49
C LEU A 136 -25.98 7.42 7.72
N GLY A 137 -24.71 7.36 8.15
CA GLY A 137 -24.05 6.11 8.40
C GLY A 137 -24.56 5.42 9.66
N LEU A 138 -24.47 4.09 9.67
CA LEU A 138 -25.01 3.25 10.75
C LEU A 138 -24.49 3.66 12.13
N VAL A 139 -23.17 3.84 12.28
CA VAL A 139 -22.56 4.23 13.55
C VAL A 139 -22.98 5.64 13.94
N THR A 140 -23.06 6.57 12.98
CA THR A 140 -23.51 7.94 13.23
C THR A 140 -24.95 7.97 13.73
N LEU A 141 -25.83 7.17 13.12
CA LEU A 141 -27.24 7.07 13.55
C LEU A 141 -27.35 6.43 14.95
N VAL A 142 -26.62 5.36 15.20
CA VAL A 142 -26.60 4.71 16.52
C VAL A 142 -26.11 5.68 17.59
N LEU A 143 -25.01 6.41 17.36
CA LEU A 143 -24.50 7.39 18.32
C LEU A 143 -25.52 8.50 18.59
N ARG A 144 -26.19 8.98 17.54
CA ARG A 144 -27.19 10.05 17.66
C ARG A 144 -28.46 9.58 18.36
N ASP A 145 -29.01 8.45 17.94
CA ASP A 145 -30.36 8.03 18.35
C ASP A 145 -30.35 7.27 19.68
N PHE A 146 -29.28 6.54 20.04
CA PHE A 146 -29.16 5.81 21.28
C PHE A 146 -28.33 6.52 22.37
N LEU A 147 -27.27 7.24 21.96
CA LEU A 147 -26.36 7.90 22.90
C LEU A 147 -26.56 9.42 22.95
N GLY A 148 -27.41 9.99 22.07
CA GLY A 148 -27.63 11.43 22.00
C GLY A 148 -26.40 12.20 21.47
N ILE A 149 -25.38 11.51 20.94
CA ILE A 149 -24.13 12.12 20.48
C ILE A 149 -24.22 12.40 18.99
N ASN A 150 -24.36 13.66 18.62
CA ASN A 150 -24.31 14.06 17.21
C ASN A 150 -22.89 14.52 16.83
N ILE A 151 -22.09 13.61 16.29
CA ILE A 151 -20.70 13.88 15.89
C ILE A 151 -20.58 14.97 14.82
N TYR A 152 -21.57 15.07 13.91
CA TYR A 152 -21.58 16.10 12.86
C TYR A 152 -21.95 17.47 13.39
N ALA A 153 -22.81 17.56 14.41
CA ALA A 153 -23.10 18.81 15.11
C ALA A 153 -21.89 19.26 15.96
N ALA A 154 -21.09 18.32 16.44
CA ALA A 154 -19.81 18.59 17.13
C ALA A 154 -18.66 19.00 16.19
N GLY A 155 -18.92 19.15 14.86
CA GLY A 155 -17.93 19.60 13.89
C GLY A 155 -17.15 18.49 13.19
N PHE A 156 -17.45 17.21 13.42
CA PHE A 156 -16.84 16.12 12.66
C PHE A 156 -17.35 16.11 11.22
N SER A 157 -16.46 15.83 10.29
CA SER A 157 -16.80 15.50 8.90
C SER A 157 -15.89 14.36 8.42
N LEU A 158 -16.48 13.37 7.76
CA LEU A 158 -15.73 12.26 7.19
C LEU A 158 -14.71 12.74 6.13
N PHE A 159 -15.04 13.80 5.38
CA PHE A 159 -14.16 14.38 4.37
C PHE A 159 -13.24 15.48 4.91
N SER A 160 -13.21 15.71 6.23
CA SER A 160 -12.22 16.57 6.86
C SER A 160 -10.86 15.87 6.95
N PHE A 161 -9.82 16.65 7.26
CA PHE A 161 -8.47 16.11 7.49
C PHE A 161 -8.48 14.98 8.54
N LEU A 162 -9.23 15.16 9.63
CA LEU A 162 -9.35 14.16 10.70
C LEU A 162 -10.10 12.92 10.21
N GLY A 163 -11.23 13.07 9.52
CA GLY A 163 -12.01 11.94 9.01
C GLY A 163 -11.25 11.12 7.99
N LEU A 164 -10.55 11.78 7.07
CA LEU A 164 -9.68 11.12 6.10
C LEU A 164 -8.49 10.42 6.77
N SER A 165 -7.85 11.07 7.75
CA SER A 165 -6.76 10.45 8.53
C SER A 165 -7.23 9.18 9.24
N LEU A 166 -8.42 9.18 9.83
CA LEU A 166 -9.01 8.00 10.46
C LEU A 166 -9.24 6.87 9.46
N THR A 167 -9.75 7.21 8.26
CA THR A 167 -9.96 6.23 7.20
C THR A 167 -8.64 5.62 6.73
N TYR A 168 -7.60 6.42 6.59
CA TYR A 168 -6.28 5.90 6.22
C TYR A 168 -5.65 5.03 7.31
N LEU A 169 -5.79 5.40 8.58
CA LEU A 169 -5.28 4.60 9.71
C LEU A 169 -5.91 3.21 9.76
N TYR A 170 -7.17 3.07 9.36
CA TYR A 170 -7.85 1.78 9.37
C TYR A 170 -7.08 0.68 8.62
N PHE A 171 -6.52 0.97 7.46
CA PHE A 171 -5.75 -0.04 6.71
C PHE A 171 -4.25 0.07 6.95
N GLN A 172 -3.73 1.24 7.29
CA GLN A 172 -2.31 1.42 7.56
C GLN A 172 -1.85 0.68 8.82
N LEU A 173 -2.63 0.70 9.90
CA LEU A 173 -2.28 -0.03 11.11
C LEU A 173 -2.12 -1.54 10.87
N PRO A 174 -3.10 -2.25 10.27
CA PRO A 174 -2.95 -3.64 9.90
C PRO A 174 -1.76 -3.91 8.97
N LEU A 175 -1.57 -3.06 7.97
CA LEU A 175 -0.44 -3.18 7.04
C LEU A 175 0.91 -3.05 7.76
N MET A 176 1.05 -2.07 8.64
CA MET A 176 2.26 -1.87 9.43
C MET A 176 2.55 -3.04 10.38
N ILE A 177 1.52 -3.60 11.01
CA ILE A 177 1.66 -4.81 11.84
C ILE A 177 2.25 -5.95 11.00
N LEU A 178 1.71 -6.21 9.80
CA LEU A 178 2.20 -7.27 8.93
C LEU A 178 3.65 -7.04 8.45
N MET A 179 4.01 -5.78 8.16
CA MET A 179 5.35 -5.44 7.69
C MET A 179 6.40 -5.47 8.79
N ILE A 180 6.05 -5.04 10.01
CA ILE A 180 6.99 -4.94 11.14
C ILE A 180 7.15 -6.28 11.86
N THR A 181 6.11 -7.10 11.91
CA THR A 181 6.13 -8.38 12.61
C THR A 181 7.33 -9.27 12.26
N PRO A 182 7.66 -9.55 10.99
CA PRO A 182 8.83 -10.38 10.66
C PRO A 182 10.15 -9.79 11.12
N ALA A 183 10.27 -8.45 11.12
CA ALA A 183 11.47 -7.78 11.61
C ALA A 183 11.63 -7.94 13.13
N LEU A 184 10.55 -7.83 13.89
CA LEU A 184 10.56 -8.03 15.34
C LEU A 184 10.78 -9.49 15.72
N GLU A 185 10.25 -10.45 14.97
CA GLU A 185 10.48 -11.89 15.17
C GLU A 185 11.91 -12.30 14.84
N GLY A 186 12.58 -11.59 13.95
CA GLY A 186 13.99 -11.81 13.59
C GLY A 186 15.00 -11.27 14.62
N LEU A 187 14.57 -10.51 15.62
CA LEU A 187 15.45 -10.01 16.69
C LEU A 187 15.86 -11.18 17.59
N ARG A 188 17.16 -11.44 17.65
CA ARG A 188 17.72 -12.50 18.48
C ARG A 188 17.82 -12.07 19.94
N PRO A 189 17.44 -12.93 20.91
CA PRO A 189 17.57 -12.63 22.34
C PRO A 189 18.98 -12.22 22.74
N GLU A 190 20.00 -12.80 22.09
CA GLU A 190 21.42 -12.54 22.38
C GLU A 190 21.80 -11.07 22.13
N TRP A 191 21.15 -10.39 21.20
CA TRP A 191 21.41 -8.98 20.94
C TRP A 191 20.91 -8.08 22.09
N ARG A 192 19.83 -8.49 22.73
CA ARG A 192 19.32 -7.81 23.90
C ARG A 192 20.23 -8.02 25.10
N GLU A 193 20.68 -9.25 25.34
CA GLU A 193 21.61 -9.58 26.40
C GLU A 193 22.94 -8.84 26.23
N ALA A 194 23.44 -8.75 24.99
CA ALA A 194 24.63 -7.97 24.67
C ALA A 194 24.44 -6.46 24.97
N ALA A 195 23.29 -5.90 24.66
CA ALA A 195 22.98 -4.49 24.95
C ALA A 195 22.80 -4.21 26.44
N GLU A 196 22.29 -5.16 27.23
CA GLU A 196 22.15 -5.06 28.69
C GLU A 196 23.50 -5.21 29.41
N SER A 197 24.54 -5.74 28.75
CA SER A 197 25.90 -5.92 29.29
C SER A 197 26.83 -4.74 29.05
N LEU A 198 26.41 -3.76 28.25
CA LEU A 198 27.15 -2.51 27.94
C LEU A 198 26.72 -1.37 28.85
#